data_1c4eeb2457a28ced173a548958b9ff56
#
_entry.id   1c4eeb2457a28ced173a548958b9ff56
#
_cell.length_a   1.000
_cell.length_b   1.000
_cell.length_c   1.000
_cell.angle_alpha   90.00
_cell.angle_beta   90.00
_cell.angle_gamma   90.00
#
_symmetry.space_group_name_H-M   'P 1'
#
loop_
_entity.id
_entity.type
_entity.pdbx_description
1 polymer ?
#
loop_
_entity_poly.entity_id
_entity_poly.type
_entity_poly.pdbx_seq_one_letter_code
_entity_poly.pdbx_strand_id
1 'polypeptide(L)'
;MSLKNRLLLYINSLLLIAMIIGVAGILLAAKKNVRNEILSSQSLAIFAIESGVKKNPEYYLFQEEGQAFGLANLNRLRHLKIQFYDTQDNLIDSSQPNINESNTPPKFVESIMTSLISVIPSEKININSRGNPLGYILITPEPKYEINEIWQQVKNGMFVIS
;
A
#
# COMPACT_ATOMS: atom_id res chain seq x y z
N MET A 1 27.02 31.06 -32.83
CA MET A 1 26.79 29.65 -32.44
C MET A 1 26.90 28.81 -33.70
N SER A 2 27.78 27.78 -33.73
CA SER A 2 27.99 26.98 -34.95
C SER A 2 26.77 26.11 -35.22
N LEU A 3 26.51 25.76 -36.49
CA LEU A 3 25.39 24.88 -36.90
C LEU A 3 25.39 23.57 -36.12
N LYS A 4 26.58 23.00 -35.86
CA LYS A 4 26.79 21.80 -35.06
C LYS A 4 26.22 21.94 -33.64
N ASN A 5 26.47 23.08 -32.98
CA ASN A 5 25.99 23.30 -31.61
C ASN A 5 24.46 23.46 -31.52
N ARG A 6 23.86 24.10 -32.55
CA ARG A 6 22.39 24.19 -32.64
C ARG A 6 21.75 22.83 -32.84
N LEU A 7 22.28 22.00 -33.73
CA LEU A 7 21.76 20.66 -33.96
C LEU A 7 21.87 19.79 -32.72
N LEU A 8 22.99 19.84 -32.00
CA LEU A 8 23.23 19.08 -30.79
C LEU A 8 22.27 19.50 -29.65
N LEU A 9 21.96 20.80 -29.57
CA LEU A 9 21.00 21.33 -28.61
C LEU A 9 19.60 20.87 -28.92
N TYR A 10 19.18 20.85 -30.19
CA TYR A 10 17.85 20.30 -30.57
C TYR A 10 17.73 18.82 -30.29
N ILE A 11 18.73 18.00 -30.58
CA ILE A 11 18.73 16.57 -30.33
C ILE A 11 18.63 16.31 -28.81
N ASN A 12 19.46 16.99 -28.01
CA ASN A 12 19.39 16.82 -26.55
C ASN A 12 18.07 17.29 -25.95
N SER A 13 17.49 18.38 -26.43
CA SER A 13 16.18 18.85 -25.94
C SER A 13 15.07 17.87 -26.30
N LEU A 14 15.09 17.30 -27.51
CA LEU A 14 14.10 16.30 -27.93
C LEU A 14 14.23 15.02 -27.11
N LEU A 15 15.44 14.59 -26.80
CA LEU A 15 15.73 13.43 -25.98
C LEU A 15 15.25 13.65 -24.53
N LEU A 16 15.49 14.85 -23.99
CA LEU A 16 15.02 15.24 -22.66
C LEU A 16 13.47 15.23 -22.57
N ILE A 17 12.80 15.79 -23.58
CA ILE A 17 11.32 15.79 -23.65
C ILE A 17 10.79 14.35 -23.72
N ALA A 18 11.38 13.50 -24.57
CA ALA A 18 11.00 12.11 -24.67
C ALA A 18 11.17 11.36 -23.34
N MET A 19 12.27 11.63 -22.62
CA MET A 19 12.52 11.07 -21.30
C MET A 19 11.48 11.51 -20.27
N ILE A 20 11.13 12.80 -20.25
CA ILE A 20 10.10 13.33 -19.33
C ILE A 20 8.73 12.69 -19.62
N ILE A 21 8.35 12.56 -20.88
CA ILE A 21 7.07 11.92 -21.27
C ILE A 21 7.08 10.44 -20.87
N GLY A 22 8.19 9.73 -21.08
CA GLY A 22 8.35 8.33 -20.68
C GLY A 22 8.20 8.14 -19.18
N VAL A 23 8.88 8.95 -18.37
CA VAL A 23 8.78 8.91 -16.91
C VAL A 23 7.36 9.22 -16.43
N ALA A 24 6.73 10.26 -16.99
CA ALA A 24 5.35 10.59 -16.65
C ALA A 24 4.37 9.45 -16.98
N GLY A 25 4.54 8.78 -18.12
CA GLY A 25 3.75 7.61 -18.50
C GLY A 25 3.90 6.45 -17.52
N ILE A 26 5.13 6.15 -17.10
CA ILE A 26 5.42 5.11 -16.10
C ILE A 26 4.76 5.43 -14.76
N LEU A 27 4.88 6.68 -14.30
CA LEU A 27 4.29 7.11 -13.02
C LEU A 27 2.75 7.02 -13.05
N LEU A 28 2.11 7.39 -14.16
CA LEU A 28 0.65 7.29 -14.30
C LEU A 28 0.19 5.82 -14.34
N ALA A 29 0.91 4.95 -15.03
CA ALA A 29 0.63 3.52 -15.05
C ALA A 29 0.81 2.88 -13.66
N ALA A 30 1.90 3.20 -12.98
CA ALA A 30 2.18 2.75 -11.61
C ALA A 30 1.06 3.17 -10.65
N LYS A 31 0.64 4.44 -10.70
CA LYS A 31 -0.49 4.95 -9.89
C LYS A 31 -1.75 4.10 -10.04
N LYS A 32 -2.14 3.78 -11.29
CA LYS A 32 -3.34 2.97 -11.57
C LYS A 32 -3.20 1.55 -11.03
N ASN A 33 -2.04 0.93 -11.23
CA ASN A 33 -1.79 -0.44 -10.77
C ASN A 33 -1.81 -0.54 -9.25
N VAL A 34 -1.09 0.34 -8.55
CA VAL A 34 -1.06 0.40 -7.08
C VAL A 34 -2.46 0.58 -6.51
N ARG A 35 -3.24 1.51 -7.07
CA ARG A 35 -4.62 1.73 -6.62
C ARG A 35 -5.48 0.47 -6.78
N ASN A 36 -5.39 -0.21 -7.92
CA ASN A 36 -6.18 -1.42 -8.18
C ASN A 36 -5.78 -2.56 -7.24
N GLU A 37 -4.49 -2.69 -6.94
CA GLU A 37 -3.96 -3.71 -6.05
C GLU A 37 -4.42 -3.49 -4.61
N ILE A 38 -4.35 -2.26 -4.11
CA ILE A 38 -4.87 -1.90 -2.78
C ILE A 38 -6.37 -2.15 -2.69
N LEU A 39 -7.17 -1.73 -3.68
CA LEU A 39 -8.61 -1.97 -3.71
C LEU A 39 -8.95 -3.45 -3.74
N SER A 40 -8.22 -4.25 -4.50
CA SER A 40 -8.37 -5.71 -4.54
C SER A 40 -8.05 -6.34 -3.19
N SER A 41 -6.95 -5.94 -2.56
CA SER A 41 -6.56 -6.40 -1.23
C SER A 41 -7.59 -6.00 -0.16
N GLN A 42 -8.11 -4.78 -0.23
CA GLN A 42 -9.16 -4.30 0.67
C GLN A 42 -10.45 -5.14 0.53
N SER A 43 -10.87 -5.42 -0.70
CA SER A 43 -12.04 -6.28 -0.96
C SER A 43 -11.86 -7.70 -0.42
N LEU A 44 -10.67 -8.28 -0.57
CA LEU A 44 -10.33 -9.59 -0.01
C LEU A 44 -10.32 -9.56 1.52
N ALA A 45 -9.80 -8.51 2.14
CA ALA A 45 -9.81 -8.35 3.60
C ALA A 45 -11.24 -8.24 4.13
N ILE A 46 -12.08 -7.42 3.50
CA ILE A 46 -13.50 -7.29 3.86
C ILE A 46 -14.19 -8.65 3.76
N PHE A 47 -14.02 -9.37 2.66
CA PHE A 47 -14.60 -10.69 2.48
C PHE A 47 -14.11 -11.68 3.55
N ALA A 48 -12.83 -11.71 3.88
CA ALA A 48 -12.28 -12.59 4.91
C ALA A 48 -12.83 -12.25 6.30
N ILE A 49 -12.97 -10.98 6.63
CA ILE A 49 -13.53 -10.52 7.90
C ILE A 49 -15.03 -10.85 7.98
N GLU A 50 -15.80 -10.59 6.94
CA GLU A 50 -17.23 -10.87 6.92
C GLU A 50 -17.53 -12.38 6.93
N SER A 51 -16.77 -13.17 6.22
CA SER A 51 -16.97 -14.63 6.14
C SER A 51 -16.42 -15.37 7.35
N GLY A 52 -15.36 -14.89 7.97
CA GLY A 52 -14.70 -15.51 9.12
C GLY A 52 -15.01 -14.81 10.43
N VAL A 53 -14.37 -13.65 10.65
CA VAL A 53 -14.40 -12.94 11.95
C VAL A 53 -15.82 -12.56 12.37
N LYS A 54 -16.65 -12.07 11.46
CA LYS A 54 -18.02 -11.67 11.76
C LYS A 54 -18.94 -12.85 12.13
N LYS A 55 -18.65 -14.05 11.61
CA LYS A 55 -19.41 -15.27 11.96
C LYS A 55 -19.01 -15.86 13.30
N ASN A 56 -17.73 -15.84 13.63
CA ASN A 56 -17.16 -16.40 14.86
C ASN A 56 -16.15 -15.46 15.50
N PRO A 57 -16.57 -14.27 15.98
CA PRO A 57 -15.64 -13.25 16.46
C PRO A 57 -14.82 -13.72 17.67
N GLU A 58 -15.42 -14.50 18.55
CA GLU A 58 -14.73 -15.03 19.73
C GLU A 58 -13.55 -15.94 19.34
N TYR A 59 -13.70 -16.73 18.28
CA TYR A 59 -12.64 -17.61 17.79
C TYR A 59 -11.49 -16.86 17.13
N TYR A 60 -11.79 -15.78 16.39
CA TYR A 60 -10.77 -15.07 15.60
C TYR A 60 -10.08 -13.93 16.37
N LEU A 61 -10.75 -13.31 17.34
CA LEU A 61 -10.25 -12.10 18.00
C LEU A 61 -9.63 -12.36 19.37
N PHE A 62 -10.02 -13.45 20.05
CA PHE A 62 -9.65 -13.72 21.44
C PHE A 62 -8.85 -15.03 21.61
N GLN A 63 -8.23 -15.53 20.54
CA GLN A 63 -7.34 -16.69 20.66
C GLN A 63 -6.01 -16.30 21.28
N GLU A 64 -5.52 -17.13 22.23
CA GLU A 64 -4.23 -16.95 22.89
C GLU A 64 -3.06 -16.90 21.91
N GLU A 65 -2.04 -16.10 22.24
CA GLU A 65 -0.79 -15.97 21.49
C GLU A 65 -0.22 -17.34 21.13
N GLY A 66 -0.13 -17.61 19.82
CA GLY A 66 0.50 -18.84 19.29
C GLY A 66 -0.41 -19.70 18.40
N GLN A 67 -1.71 -19.42 18.30
CA GLN A 67 -2.59 -20.13 17.38
C GLN A 67 -2.87 -19.30 16.11
N ALA A 68 -2.90 -20.00 14.98
CA ALA A 68 -2.72 -19.45 13.63
C ALA A 68 -3.84 -18.55 13.06
N PHE A 69 -4.76 -18.00 13.83
CA PHE A 69 -5.97 -17.35 13.30
C PHE A 69 -6.32 -15.94 13.83
N GLY A 70 -5.46 -15.27 14.58
CA GLY A 70 -5.65 -13.86 14.90
C GLY A 70 -5.49 -12.95 13.67
N LEU A 71 -5.64 -11.65 13.84
CA LEU A 71 -5.35 -10.65 12.80
C LEU A 71 -3.93 -10.80 12.23
N ALA A 72 -3.03 -11.48 12.97
CA ALA A 72 -1.68 -11.84 12.52
C ALA A 72 -1.66 -12.65 11.20
N ASN A 73 -2.70 -13.44 10.90
CA ASN A 73 -2.78 -14.13 9.60
C ASN A 73 -3.14 -13.20 8.44
N LEU A 74 -3.77 -12.08 8.73
CA LEU A 74 -4.03 -11.01 7.77
C LEU A 74 -2.78 -10.15 7.51
N ASN A 75 -1.67 -10.37 8.23
CA ASN A 75 -0.35 -9.77 7.95
C ASN A 75 0.18 -10.11 6.55
N ARG A 76 -0.37 -11.13 5.89
CA ARG A 76 -0.07 -11.45 4.49
C ARG A 76 -0.65 -10.43 3.51
N LEU A 77 -1.61 -9.61 3.95
CA LEU A 77 -2.18 -8.51 3.16
C LEU A 77 -1.26 -7.29 3.30
N ARG A 78 -0.17 -7.29 2.53
CA ARG A 78 0.96 -6.35 2.62
C ARG A 78 0.61 -4.88 2.44
N HIS A 79 -0.54 -4.60 1.82
CA HIS A 79 -0.99 -3.28 1.42
C HIS A 79 -1.98 -2.65 2.38
N LEU A 80 -2.30 -3.36 3.48
CA LEU A 80 -3.33 -2.97 4.42
C LEU A 80 -2.83 -3.06 5.85
N LYS A 81 -3.24 -2.08 6.66
CA LYS A 81 -3.17 -2.12 8.11
C LYS A 81 -4.57 -2.44 8.63
N ILE A 82 -4.71 -3.56 9.34
CA ILE A 82 -5.97 -4.02 9.89
C ILE A 82 -5.87 -3.90 11.41
N GLN A 83 -6.80 -3.18 12.02
CA GLN A 83 -6.81 -2.89 13.45
C GLN A 83 -8.17 -3.24 14.04
N PHE A 84 -8.17 -3.90 15.19
CA PHE A 84 -9.39 -4.16 15.95
C PHE A 84 -9.46 -3.22 17.15
N TYR A 85 -10.59 -2.55 17.27
CA TYR A 85 -10.93 -1.64 18.35
C TYR A 85 -12.14 -2.18 19.12
N ASP A 86 -12.11 -2.02 20.44
CA ASP A 86 -13.27 -2.32 21.29
C ASP A 86 -14.38 -1.27 21.16
N THR A 87 -15.43 -1.41 21.98
CA THR A 87 -16.55 -0.45 22.03
C THR A 87 -16.17 0.89 22.65
N GLN A 88 -15.01 1.00 23.29
CA GLN A 88 -14.48 2.21 23.94
C GLN A 88 -13.38 2.89 23.10
N ASP A 89 -13.22 2.46 21.83
CA ASP A 89 -12.17 2.93 20.92
C ASP A 89 -10.73 2.60 21.37
N ASN A 90 -10.55 1.60 22.25
CA ASN A 90 -9.21 1.12 22.58
C ASN A 90 -8.74 0.14 21.50
N LEU A 91 -7.49 0.28 21.06
CA LEU A 91 -6.85 -0.66 20.14
C LEU A 91 -6.54 -1.96 20.89
N ILE A 92 -7.15 -3.05 20.45
CA ILE A 92 -6.97 -4.39 21.04
C ILE A 92 -5.92 -5.18 20.28
N ASP A 93 -5.98 -5.16 18.93
CA ASP A 93 -5.06 -5.92 18.09
C ASP A 93 -4.79 -5.18 16.77
N SER A 94 -3.62 -5.40 16.19
CA SER A 94 -3.21 -4.76 14.93
C SER A 94 -2.34 -5.69 14.10
N SER A 95 -2.72 -5.88 12.84
CA SER A 95 -1.79 -6.46 11.87
C SER A 95 -0.64 -5.48 11.62
N GLN A 96 0.59 -5.97 11.67
CA GLN A 96 1.76 -5.20 11.28
C GLN A 96 2.27 -5.74 9.94
N PRO A 97 2.08 -5.02 8.83
CA PRO A 97 2.73 -5.41 7.58
C PRO A 97 4.24 -5.36 7.79
N ASN A 98 4.93 -6.44 7.42
CA ASN A 98 6.39 -6.54 7.55
C ASN A 98 7.05 -5.63 6.50
N ILE A 99 7.24 -4.36 6.84
CA ILE A 99 7.90 -3.38 5.98
C ILE A 99 9.40 -3.50 6.22
N ASN A 100 10.13 -3.90 5.20
CA ASN A 100 11.59 -3.93 5.25
C ASN A 100 12.14 -2.49 5.18
N GLU A 101 12.46 -1.91 6.33
CA GLU A 101 12.90 -0.51 6.47
C GLU A 101 14.24 -0.20 5.77
N SER A 102 15.02 -1.23 5.43
CA SER A 102 16.35 -1.05 4.85
C SER A 102 16.37 -0.43 3.44
N ASN A 103 15.23 -0.31 2.78
CA ASN A 103 15.11 0.13 1.39
C ASN A 103 14.10 1.27 1.17
N THR A 104 13.91 2.13 2.16
CA THR A 104 12.99 3.26 2.03
C THR A 104 13.49 4.27 1.00
N PRO A 105 12.61 4.82 0.16
CA PRO A 105 12.95 5.89 -0.76
C PRO A 105 13.31 7.17 -0.01
N PRO A 106 14.07 8.08 -0.66
CA PRO A 106 14.28 9.42 -0.12
C PRO A 106 12.94 10.12 0.16
N LYS A 107 12.86 10.92 1.22
CA LYS A 107 11.61 11.58 1.67
C LYS A 107 10.90 12.36 0.55
N PHE A 108 11.64 12.99 -0.37
CA PHE A 108 11.04 13.73 -1.49
C PHE A 108 10.32 12.79 -2.46
N VAL A 109 10.89 11.59 -2.74
CA VAL A 109 10.28 10.57 -3.60
C VAL A 109 9.02 10.01 -2.93
N GLU A 110 9.12 9.68 -1.64
CA GLU A 110 7.98 9.22 -0.84
C GLU A 110 6.83 10.24 -0.86
N SER A 111 7.13 11.53 -0.66
CA SER A 111 6.15 12.61 -0.70
C SER A 111 5.46 12.74 -2.05
N ILE A 112 6.23 12.70 -3.15
CA ILE A 112 5.67 12.75 -4.51
C ILE A 112 4.78 11.53 -4.76
N MET A 113 5.26 10.34 -4.45
CA MET A 113 4.52 9.10 -4.70
C MET A 113 3.25 9.01 -3.85
N THR A 114 3.32 9.39 -2.57
CA THR A 114 2.15 9.46 -1.70
C THR A 114 1.10 10.46 -2.22
N SER A 115 1.53 11.61 -2.75
CA SER A 115 0.62 12.58 -3.35
C SER A 115 -0.01 12.10 -4.67
N LEU A 116 0.69 11.25 -5.40
CA LEU A 116 0.21 10.65 -6.65
C LEU A 116 -0.77 9.49 -6.39
N ILE A 117 -0.59 8.73 -5.32
CA ILE A 117 -1.51 7.66 -4.94
C ILE A 117 -2.75 8.31 -4.35
N SER A 118 -3.89 8.20 -5.05
CA SER A 118 -5.17 8.74 -4.58
C SER A 118 -5.48 8.17 -3.20
N VAL A 119 -5.94 9.01 -2.29
CA VAL A 119 -6.39 8.58 -0.96
C VAL A 119 -7.51 7.55 -1.14
N ILE A 120 -7.22 6.30 -0.76
CA ILE A 120 -8.22 5.25 -0.69
C ILE A 120 -8.80 5.33 0.73
N PRO A 121 -10.12 5.42 0.88
CA PRO A 121 -10.72 5.55 2.20
C PRO A 121 -10.50 4.28 3.03
N SER A 122 -10.37 4.46 4.34
CA SER A 122 -10.39 3.35 5.28
C SER A 122 -11.81 2.81 5.41
N GLU A 123 -11.93 1.49 5.57
CA GLU A 123 -13.22 0.82 5.77
C GLU A 123 -13.37 0.38 7.22
N LYS A 124 -14.56 0.62 7.77
CA LYS A 124 -14.91 0.26 9.15
C LYS A 124 -15.97 -0.85 9.14
N ILE A 125 -15.65 -1.99 9.74
CA ILE A 125 -16.56 -3.14 9.85
C ILE A 125 -16.91 -3.36 11.31
N ASN A 126 -18.18 -3.17 11.67
CA ASN A 126 -18.66 -3.42 13.02
C ASN A 126 -18.76 -4.92 13.30
N ILE A 127 -18.28 -5.35 14.46
CA ILE A 127 -18.25 -6.73 14.92
C ILE A 127 -19.19 -6.87 16.11
N ASN A 128 -20.12 -7.81 15.99
CA ASN A 128 -21.07 -8.15 17.03
C ASN A 128 -20.98 -9.63 17.35
N SER A 129 -21.13 -10.01 18.62
CA SER A 129 -21.27 -11.40 19.05
C SER A 129 -22.60 -11.57 19.77
N ARG A 130 -23.42 -12.52 19.29
CA ARG A 130 -24.73 -12.85 19.89
C ARG A 130 -25.62 -11.62 20.09
N GLY A 131 -25.53 -10.63 19.19
CA GLY A 131 -26.31 -9.39 19.28
C GLY A 131 -25.67 -8.27 20.11
N ASN A 132 -24.58 -8.54 20.82
CA ASN A 132 -23.84 -7.52 21.57
C ASN A 132 -22.69 -6.96 20.73
N PRO A 133 -22.49 -5.64 20.71
CA PRO A 133 -21.35 -5.04 20.03
C PRO A 133 -20.05 -5.42 20.75
N LEU A 134 -19.08 -5.95 20.02
CA LEU A 134 -17.72 -6.23 20.52
C LEU A 134 -16.75 -5.10 20.17
N GLY A 135 -17.04 -4.35 19.13
CA GLY A 135 -16.18 -3.31 18.62
C GLY A 135 -16.22 -3.22 17.10
N TYR A 136 -15.11 -2.82 16.50
CA TYR A 136 -15.00 -2.72 15.05
C TYR A 136 -13.60 -3.00 14.54
N ILE A 137 -13.52 -3.46 13.30
CA ILE A 137 -12.26 -3.60 12.56
C ILE A 137 -12.13 -2.44 11.61
N LEU A 138 -10.98 -1.74 11.67
CA LEU A 138 -10.59 -0.68 10.75
C LEU A 138 -9.56 -1.22 9.76
N ILE A 139 -9.88 -1.14 8.49
CA ILE A 139 -8.99 -1.51 7.38
C ILE A 139 -8.47 -0.24 6.75
N THR A 140 -7.19 0.04 6.94
CA THR A 140 -6.53 1.25 6.43
C THR A 140 -5.55 0.86 5.33
N PRO A 141 -5.65 1.45 4.13
CA PRO A 141 -4.65 1.29 3.08
C PRO A 141 -3.27 1.79 3.52
N GLU A 142 -2.24 0.98 3.30
CA GLU A 142 -0.85 1.31 3.63
C GLU A 142 0.02 1.26 2.36
N PRO A 143 0.12 2.38 1.61
CA PRO A 143 0.81 2.42 0.33
C PRO A 143 2.33 2.37 0.42
N LYS A 144 2.91 2.43 1.62
CA LYS A 144 4.38 2.46 1.81
C LYS A 144 5.07 1.24 1.21
N TYR A 145 4.44 0.08 1.28
CA TYR A 145 5.00 -1.13 0.71
C TYR A 145 5.22 -1.00 -0.80
N GLU A 146 4.18 -0.54 -1.51
CA GLU A 146 4.22 -0.33 -2.96
C GLU A 146 5.27 0.72 -3.35
N ILE A 147 5.33 1.80 -2.59
CA ILE A 147 6.30 2.87 -2.81
C ILE A 147 7.73 2.33 -2.71
N ASN A 148 8.00 1.49 -1.70
CA ASN A 148 9.31 0.85 -1.52
C ASN A 148 9.64 -0.11 -2.67
N GLU A 149 8.67 -0.89 -3.14
CA GLU A 149 8.86 -1.84 -4.24
C GLU A 149 9.16 -1.11 -5.56
N ILE A 150 8.36 -0.09 -5.89
CA ILE A 150 8.60 0.75 -7.07
C ILE A 150 9.98 1.41 -7.00
N TRP A 151 10.37 1.90 -5.83
CA TRP A 151 11.70 2.49 -5.64
C TRP A 151 12.82 1.48 -5.88
N GLN A 152 12.67 0.24 -5.43
CA GLN A 152 13.63 -0.83 -5.72
C GLN A 152 13.72 -1.14 -7.20
N GLN A 153 12.59 -1.21 -7.90
CA GLN A 153 12.58 -1.43 -9.36
C GLN A 153 13.31 -0.30 -10.11
N VAL A 154 13.09 0.95 -9.69
CA VAL A 154 13.80 2.12 -10.26
C VAL A 154 15.30 2.02 -10.02
N LYS A 155 15.74 1.69 -8.79
CA LYS A 155 17.17 1.50 -8.48
C LYS A 155 17.77 0.38 -9.33
N ASN A 156 17.12 -0.78 -9.37
CA ASN A 156 17.62 -1.92 -10.14
C ASN A 156 17.68 -1.61 -11.64
N GLY A 157 16.69 -0.88 -12.18
CA GLY A 157 16.70 -0.44 -13.58
C GLY A 157 17.84 0.54 -13.91
N MET A 158 18.22 1.40 -12.97
CA MET A 158 19.36 2.32 -13.16
C MET A 158 20.72 1.59 -13.18
N PHE A 159 20.87 0.50 -12.42
CA PHE A 159 22.11 -0.29 -12.40
C PHE A 159 22.32 -1.15 -13.66
N VAL A 160 21.29 -1.42 -14.45
CA VAL A 160 21.39 -2.20 -15.70
C VAL A 160 21.90 -1.34 -16.87
N ILE A 161 21.87 -0.01 -16.74
CA ILE A 161 22.26 0.96 -17.79
C ILE A 161 23.70 1.47 -17.58
N SER A 162 24.35 1.13 -16.47
CA SER A 162 25.76 1.45 -16.17
C SER A 162 26.68 0.31 -16.52
#